data_144e5c7d98d7771cee95626908967ed7
#
_entry.id   144e5c7d98d7771cee95626908967ed7
#
_cell.length_a   1.000
_cell.length_b   1.000
_cell.length_c   1.000
_cell.angle_alpha   90.00
_cell.angle_beta   90.00
_cell.angle_gamma   90.00
#
_symmetry.space_group_name_H-M   'P 1'
#
loop_
_entity.id
_entity.type
_entity.pdbx_description
1 polymer ?
#
loop_
_entity_poly.entity_id
_entity_poly.type
_entity_poly.pdbx_seq_one_letter_code
_entity_poly.pdbx_strand_id
1 'polypeptide(L)'
;MEAWGRCHGTLRPDNYSLMNVQEQYKEQMMSRVTHKPAITMVGLSVPKNFYKALNGGRIADGFLNRFMVIESKEPRRVAALKKFTRAPITITNWVNYIRRYRNETDDVMRDNAEMDLKQIVLDFDQESEELLQDFAREIVKRQDILEKDNLEPLLSRSREKAMRLSLLCTLASSPDAKKITGDITKWAIDYVR
;
A
#
# COMPACT_ATOMS: atom_id res chain seq x y z
N MET A 1 10.67 1.41 11.82
CA MET A 1 9.38 0.77 11.51
C MET A 1 8.15 1.69 11.66
N GLU A 2 8.29 2.83 12.32
CA GLU A 2 7.16 3.79 12.49
C GLU A 2 6.67 4.44 11.19
N ALA A 3 7.50 4.54 10.17
CA ALA A 3 7.16 5.15 8.89
C ALA A 3 6.14 4.36 8.05
N TRP A 4 5.93 3.08 8.35
CA TRP A 4 5.09 2.18 7.55
C TRP A 4 3.58 2.43 7.69
N GLY A 5 3.18 3.17 8.69
CA GLY A 5 1.76 3.40 8.98
C GLY A 5 1.33 4.87 9.01
N ARG A 6 2.23 5.82 8.87
CA ARG A 6 1.90 7.25 9.03
C ARG A 6 2.37 8.07 7.83
N CYS A 7 1.43 8.47 6.98
CA CYS A 7 1.68 9.44 5.90
C CYS A 7 1.97 10.87 6.42
N HIS A 8 2.04 11.08 7.73
CA HIS A 8 2.17 12.40 8.35
C HIS A 8 3.49 12.61 9.11
N GLY A 9 4.38 11.61 9.10
CA GLY A 9 5.66 11.70 9.79
C GLY A 9 6.79 12.21 8.90
N THR A 10 7.93 12.50 9.53
CA THR A 10 9.19 12.70 8.84
C THR A 10 10.06 11.48 9.01
N LEU A 11 10.70 11.03 7.95
CA LEU A 11 11.66 9.94 7.99
C LEU A 11 13.06 10.55 8.09
N ARG A 12 13.74 10.24 9.19
CA ARG A 12 15.15 10.62 9.39
C ARG A 12 15.98 9.34 9.44
N PRO A 13 17.24 9.37 8.97
CA PRO A 13 18.17 8.28 9.23
C PRO A 13 18.30 8.09 10.74
N ASP A 14 18.19 6.85 11.21
CA ASP A 14 18.47 6.52 12.60
C ASP A 14 19.99 6.31 12.84
N ASN A 15 20.38 6.31 14.08
CA ASN A 15 21.78 6.08 14.45
C ASN A 15 22.30 4.70 14.03
N TYR A 16 21.38 3.73 13.84
CA TYR A 16 21.77 2.37 13.46
C TYR A 16 22.16 2.29 11.98
N SER A 17 21.43 3.00 11.11
CA SER A 17 21.78 3.08 9.68
C SER A 17 23.08 3.86 9.43
N LEU A 18 23.55 4.63 10.41
CA LEU A 18 24.76 5.44 10.32
C LEU A 18 26.01 4.80 10.94
N MET A 19 25.88 3.64 11.61
CA MET A 19 26.99 3.00 12.33
C MET A 19 28.22 2.69 11.47
N ASN A 20 28.04 2.42 10.18
CA ASN A 20 29.11 2.07 9.24
C ASN A 20 29.45 3.20 8.26
N VAL A 21 28.93 4.42 8.49
CA VAL A 21 29.18 5.58 7.62
C VAL A 21 30.33 6.40 8.18
N GLN A 22 31.27 6.80 7.30
CA GLN A 22 32.34 7.69 7.70
C GLN A 22 31.80 9.01 8.25
N GLU A 23 32.44 9.55 9.29
CA GLU A 23 31.98 10.72 10.05
C GLU A 23 31.63 11.92 9.16
N GLN A 24 32.43 12.17 8.13
CA GLN A 24 32.22 13.25 7.16
C GLN A 24 30.92 13.18 6.36
N TYR A 25 30.31 11.98 6.25
CA TYR A 25 29.05 11.78 5.54
C TYR A 25 27.83 11.70 6.49
N LYS A 26 28.06 11.54 7.79
CA LYS A 26 26.98 11.42 8.77
C LYS A 26 26.10 12.67 8.83
N GLU A 27 26.73 13.84 8.91
CA GLU A 27 26.00 15.13 8.93
C GLU A 27 25.17 15.31 7.66
N GLN A 28 25.75 14.97 6.50
CA GLN A 28 25.06 15.07 5.22
C GLN A 28 23.89 14.07 5.10
N MET A 29 23.99 12.88 5.68
CA MET A 29 22.90 11.92 5.75
C MET A 29 21.86 12.32 6.79
N MET A 30 22.24 12.84 7.94
CA MET A 30 21.31 13.31 8.97
C MET A 30 20.49 14.53 8.52
N SER A 31 21.01 15.34 7.59
CA SER A 31 20.24 16.44 6.98
C SER A 31 19.18 15.99 6.00
N ARG A 32 19.23 14.72 5.53
CA ARG A 32 18.23 14.16 4.62
C ARG A 32 16.98 13.78 5.38
N VAL A 33 16.00 14.65 5.32
CA VAL A 33 14.69 14.43 5.91
C VAL A 33 13.67 14.20 4.80
N THR A 34 12.93 13.11 4.86
CA THR A 34 11.80 12.86 3.95
C THR A 34 10.52 13.20 4.67
N HIS A 35 9.86 14.25 4.20
CA HIS A 35 8.55 14.65 4.71
C HIS A 35 7.43 13.80 4.10
N LYS A 36 6.46 13.36 4.91
CA LYS A 36 5.28 12.59 4.51
C LYS A 36 5.63 11.39 3.60
N PRO A 37 6.51 10.47 4.06
CA PRO A 37 6.98 9.36 3.22
C PRO A 37 5.82 8.45 2.81
N ALA A 38 5.72 8.16 1.52
CA ALA A 38 4.81 7.15 0.97
C ALA A 38 5.64 5.99 0.40
N ILE A 39 5.59 4.83 1.07
CA ILE A 39 6.39 3.67 0.68
C ILE A 39 5.47 2.58 0.17
N THR A 40 5.73 2.12 -1.06
CA THR A 40 5.08 0.95 -1.65
C THR A 40 6.11 -0.16 -1.81
N MET A 41 5.78 -1.35 -1.36
CA MET A 41 6.62 -2.54 -1.51
C MET A 41 5.92 -3.60 -2.32
N VAL A 42 6.65 -4.17 -3.29
CA VAL A 42 6.28 -5.38 -4.01
C VAL A 42 7.36 -6.42 -3.76
N GLY A 43 6.98 -7.59 -3.29
CA GLY A 43 7.90 -8.69 -3.01
C GLY A 43 7.42 -9.98 -3.64
N LEU A 44 8.36 -10.80 -4.10
CA LEU A 44 8.11 -12.15 -4.60
C LEU A 44 8.80 -13.15 -3.67
N SER A 45 8.11 -14.21 -3.34
CA SER A 45 8.65 -15.27 -2.50
C SER A 45 8.13 -16.63 -2.95
N VAL A 46 8.83 -17.69 -2.55
CA VAL A 46 8.35 -19.07 -2.71
C VAL A 46 7.52 -19.43 -1.48
N PRO A 47 6.36 -20.08 -1.61
CA PRO A 47 5.48 -20.41 -0.49
C PRO A 47 6.24 -21.04 0.69
N LYS A 48 7.08 -22.02 0.43
CA LYS A 48 7.88 -22.69 1.47
C LYS A 48 8.73 -21.71 2.30
N ASN A 49 9.40 -20.77 1.65
CA ASN A 49 10.26 -19.79 2.34
C ASN A 49 9.42 -18.74 3.06
N PHE A 50 8.31 -18.33 2.43
CA PHE A 50 7.37 -17.39 3.03
C PHE A 50 6.80 -17.96 4.33
N TYR A 51 6.20 -19.14 4.31
CA TYR A 51 5.63 -19.77 5.51
C TYR A 51 6.70 -20.10 6.57
N LYS A 52 7.91 -20.50 6.18
CA LYS A 52 9.01 -20.70 7.13
C LYS A 52 9.44 -19.41 7.83
N ALA A 53 9.30 -18.27 7.16
CA ALA A 53 9.62 -16.97 7.73
C ALA A 53 8.51 -16.41 8.63
N LEU A 54 7.29 -16.98 8.57
CA LEU A 54 6.18 -16.63 9.45
C LEU A 54 6.37 -17.32 10.80
N ASN A 55 6.97 -16.61 11.72
CA ASN A 55 6.99 -17.00 13.13
C ASN A 55 6.05 -16.08 13.92
N GLY A 56 5.64 -16.54 15.11
CA GLY A 56 4.66 -15.83 15.94
C GLY A 56 4.99 -14.36 16.22
N GLY A 57 6.28 -14.02 16.38
CA GLY A 57 6.70 -12.64 16.60
C GLY A 57 6.39 -11.72 15.43
N ARG A 58 6.56 -12.16 14.20
CA ARG A 58 6.28 -11.35 12.99
C ARG A 58 4.79 -11.15 12.72
N ILE A 59 3.97 -12.06 13.19
CA ILE A 59 2.51 -11.91 13.15
C ILE A 59 2.08 -10.87 14.17
N ALA A 60 2.58 -10.99 15.39
CA ALA A 60 2.27 -10.07 16.49
C ALA A 60 2.73 -8.62 16.22
N ASP A 61 3.89 -8.43 15.57
CA ASP A 61 4.41 -7.10 15.20
C ASP A 61 3.53 -6.35 14.19
N GLY A 62 2.51 -7.01 13.63
CA GLY A 62 1.62 -6.41 12.66
C GLY A 62 2.30 -6.03 11.33
N PHE A 63 3.52 -6.53 11.07
CA PHE A 63 4.21 -6.28 9.80
C PHE A 63 3.48 -6.95 8.65
N LEU A 64 3.13 -8.23 8.80
CA LEU A 64 2.51 -9.01 7.75
C LEU A 64 1.10 -8.52 7.40
N ASN A 65 0.34 -8.08 8.37
CA ASN A 65 -1.03 -7.62 8.15
C ASN A 65 -1.11 -6.31 7.33
N ARG A 66 0.03 -5.63 7.07
CA ARG A 66 0.13 -4.49 6.16
C ARG A 66 0.29 -4.90 4.70
N PHE A 67 0.64 -6.15 4.43
CA PHE A 67 0.79 -6.67 3.08
C PHE A 67 -0.47 -7.37 2.60
N MET A 68 -0.72 -7.28 1.31
CA MET A 68 -1.65 -8.13 0.61
C MET A 68 -0.86 -9.32 0.09
N VAL A 69 -1.16 -10.50 0.60
CA VAL A 69 -0.49 -11.74 0.20
C VAL A 69 -1.34 -12.43 -0.85
N ILE A 70 -0.75 -12.62 -2.03
CA ILE A 70 -1.44 -13.27 -3.16
C ILE A 70 -0.69 -14.55 -3.47
N GLU A 71 -1.34 -15.69 -3.30
CA GLU A 71 -0.78 -16.99 -3.66
C GLU A 71 -1.23 -17.38 -5.07
N SER A 72 -0.26 -17.65 -5.95
CA SER A 72 -0.56 -18.24 -7.25
C SER A 72 -0.70 -19.75 -7.12
N LYS A 73 -1.86 -20.27 -7.48
CA LYS A 73 -2.15 -21.72 -7.55
C LYS A 73 -1.93 -22.29 -8.95
N GLU A 74 -1.45 -21.47 -9.88
CA GLU A 74 -1.19 -21.90 -11.26
C GLU A 74 -0.04 -22.91 -11.31
N PRO A 75 -0.17 -23.97 -12.12
CA PRO A 75 0.91 -24.92 -12.33
C PRO A 75 2.11 -24.25 -13.00
N ARG A 76 3.30 -24.79 -12.75
CA ARG A 76 4.53 -24.32 -13.40
C ARG A 76 4.36 -24.44 -14.92
N ARG A 77 4.56 -23.33 -15.61
CA ARG A 77 4.53 -23.27 -17.08
C ARG A 77 5.94 -22.97 -17.58
N VAL A 78 6.30 -23.61 -18.71
CA VAL A 78 7.51 -23.22 -19.43
C VAL A 78 7.24 -21.84 -20.03
N ALA A 79 8.06 -20.86 -19.65
CA ALA A 79 7.94 -19.54 -20.23
C ALA A 79 8.33 -19.60 -21.72
N ALA A 80 7.42 -19.23 -22.61
CA ALA A 80 7.76 -19.00 -24.00
C ALA A 80 8.72 -17.81 -24.09
N LEU A 81 9.78 -17.94 -24.88
CA LEU A 81 10.65 -16.83 -25.24
C LEU A 81 9.85 -15.83 -26.06
N LYS A 82 9.20 -14.89 -25.40
CA LYS A 82 8.51 -13.79 -26.07
C LYS A 82 9.50 -12.68 -26.35
N LYS A 83 9.52 -12.20 -27.60
CA LYS A 83 10.18 -10.94 -27.92
C LYS A 83 9.54 -9.84 -27.08
N PHE A 84 10.35 -8.87 -26.66
CA PHE A 84 9.88 -7.70 -25.93
C PHE A 84 8.72 -7.05 -26.69
N THR A 85 7.57 -6.94 -26.05
CA THR A 85 6.40 -6.26 -26.61
C THR A 85 6.23 -4.91 -25.94
N ARG A 86 5.81 -3.91 -26.70
CA ARG A 86 5.50 -2.59 -26.14
C ARG A 86 4.34 -2.72 -25.16
N ALA A 87 4.36 -1.86 -24.15
CA ALA A 87 3.23 -1.78 -23.21
C ALA A 87 1.92 -1.47 -23.98
N PRO A 88 0.77 -2.04 -23.57
CA PRO A 88 -0.51 -1.70 -24.15
C PRO A 88 -0.77 -0.20 -24.13
N ILE A 89 -1.36 0.32 -25.21
CA ILE A 89 -1.60 1.77 -25.36
C ILE A 89 -2.48 2.33 -24.22
N THR A 90 -3.39 1.54 -23.70
CA THR A 90 -4.23 1.92 -22.56
C THR A 90 -3.40 2.22 -21.32
N ILE A 91 -2.40 1.38 -21.00
CA ILE A 91 -1.48 1.60 -19.89
C ILE A 91 -0.63 2.84 -20.14
N THR A 92 -0.11 2.99 -21.35
CA THR A 92 0.72 4.14 -21.72
C THR A 92 -0.07 5.45 -21.60
N ASN A 93 -1.31 5.47 -22.08
CA ASN A 93 -2.19 6.64 -21.98
C ASN A 93 -2.51 6.97 -20.53
N TRP A 94 -2.82 5.97 -19.72
CA TRP A 94 -3.09 6.16 -18.28
C TRP A 94 -1.85 6.74 -17.55
N VAL A 95 -0.67 6.18 -17.77
CA VAL A 95 0.58 6.69 -17.19
C VAL A 95 0.84 8.13 -17.61
N ASN A 96 0.63 8.47 -18.90
CA ASN A 96 0.82 9.83 -19.39
C ASN A 96 -0.19 10.80 -18.77
N TYR A 97 -1.44 10.36 -18.56
CA TYR A 97 -2.45 11.15 -17.88
C TYR A 97 -2.04 11.47 -16.45
N ILE A 98 -1.67 10.46 -15.67
CA ILE A 98 -1.23 10.64 -14.27
C ILE A 98 0.04 11.52 -14.19
N ARG A 99 0.97 11.38 -15.14
CA ARG A 99 2.16 12.24 -15.20
C ARG A 99 1.81 13.71 -15.42
N ARG A 100 0.85 14.01 -16.27
CA ARG A 100 0.40 15.42 -16.47
C ARG A 100 -0.19 15.98 -15.18
N TYR A 101 -1.01 15.22 -14.50
CA TYR A 101 -1.60 15.60 -13.21
C TYR A 101 -0.52 15.91 -12.15
N ARG A 102 0.58 15.16 -12.20
CA ARG A 102 1.73 15.35 -11.31
C ARG A 102 2.59 16.54 -11.71
N ASN A 103 2.82 16.76 -13.00
CA ASN A 103 3.68 17.85 -13.47
C ASN A 103 3.09 19.23 -13.17
N GLU A 104 1.79 19.39 -13.18
CA GLU A 104 1.12 20.63 -12.77
C GLU A 104 1.36 20.97 -11.29
N THR A 105 1.70 19.96 -10.49
CA THR A 105 2.05 20.10 -9.07
C THR A 105 3.56 20.14 -8.81
N ASP A 106 4.38 19.47 -9.62
CA ASP A 106 5.82 19.31 -9.39
C ASP A 106 6.64 20.58 -9.66
N ASP A 107 6.21 21.45 -10.60
CA ASP A 107 6.92 22.70 -10.89
C ASP A 107 6.81 23.71 -9.73
N VAL A 108 5.72 23.62 -8.96
CA VAL A 108 5.54 24.42 -7.73
C VAL A 108 6.29 23.81 -6.54
N MET A 109 6.60 22.51 -6.57
CA MET A 109 7.20 21.78 -5.46
C MET A 109 8.72 21.77 -5.43
N ARG A 110 9.40 22.05 -6.55
CA ARG A 110 10.86 22.04 -6.59
C ARG A 110 11.50 23.17 -5.79
N ASP A 111 10.80 24.27 -5.63
CA ASP A 111 11.32 25.46 -4.94
C ASP A 111 10.95 25.57 -3.46
N ASN A 112 10.00 24.77 -2.94
CA ASN A 112 9.54 24.88 -1.56
C ASN A 112 9.39 23.51 -0.89
N ALA A 113 10.44 23.01 -0.26
CA ALA A 113 10.43 21.78 0.54
C ALA A 113 9.46 21.82 1.76
N GLU A 114 8.88 22.98 2.05
CA GLU A 114 7.95 23.22 3.17
C GLU A 114 6.47 23.32 2.75
N MET A 115 6.18 23.25 1.45
CA MET A 115 4.78 23.36 1.00
C MET A 115 3.96 22.15 1.41
N ASP A 116 2.90 22.40 2.15
CA ASP A 116 1.91 21.41 2.56
C ASP A 116 1.19 20.88 1.32
N LEU A 117 1.55 19.66 0.89
CA LEU A 117 0.91 19.00 -0.25
C LEU A 117 -0.60 18.95 0.00
N LYS A 118 -1.37 19.64 -0.82
CA LYS A 118 -2.83 19.58 -0.76
C LYS A 118 -3.28 18.16 -1.09
N GLN A 119 -3.70 17.42 -0.07
CA GLN A 119 -4.24 16.08 -0.27
C GLN A 119 -5.61 16.18 -0.95
N ILE A 120 -5.81 15.34 -1.97
CA ILE A 120 -7.12 15.12 -2.55
C ILE A 120 -7.78 14.02 -1.75
N VAL A 121 -8.90 14.32 -1.12
CA VAL A 121 -9.70 13.37 -0.37
C VAL A 121 -10.90 12.96 -1.22
N LEU A 122 -11.09 11.65 -1.41
CA LEU A 122 -12.29 11.09 -2.01
C LEU A 122 -13.16 10.50 -0.90
N ASP A 123 -14.42 10.92 -0.88
CA ASP A 123 -15.40 10.36 0.03
C ASP A 123 -15.99 9.06 -0.54
N PHE A 124 -16.43 8.19 0.34
CA PHE A 124 -17.24 7.04 -0.02
C PHE A 124 -18.70 7.48 -0.23
N ASP A 125 -19.42 6.82 -1.12
CA ASP A 125 -20.88 6.96 -1.18
C ASP A 125 -21.52 6.15 -0.03
N GLN A 126 -22.81 6.37 0.19
CA GLN A 126 -23.54 5.76 1.31
C GLN A 126 -23.50 4.23 1.25
N GLU A 127 -23.65 3.64 0.06
CA GLU A 127 -23.59 2.19 -0.13
C GLU A 127 -22.21 1.63 0.26
N SER A 128 -21.14 2.31 -0.14
CA SER A 128 -19.77 1.96 0.24
C SER A 128 -19.54 1.99 1.74
N GLU A 129 -20.07 3.01 2.42
CA GLU A 129 -19.95 3.12 3.88
C GLU A 129 -20.67 1.97 4.59
N GLU A 130 -21.87 1.63 4.17
CA GLU A 130 -22.64 0.51 4.70
C GLU A 130 -21.89 -0.83 4.50
N LEU A 131 -21.39 -1.08 3.29
CA LEU A 131 -20.60 -2.26 2.96
C LEU A 131 -19.34 -2.39 3.81
N LEU A 132 -18.62 -1.28 4.02
CA LEU A 132 -17.42 -1.26 4.85
C LEU A 132 -17.71 -1.46 6.34
N GLN A 133 -18.88 -1.02 6.81
CA GLN A 133 -19.31 -1.28 8.18
C GLN A 133 -19.71 -2.74 8.38
N ASP A 134 -20.43 -3.33 7.43
CA ASP A 134 -20.78 -4.73 7.47
C ASP A 134 -19.54 -5.62 7.42
N PHE A 135 -18.60 -5.29 6.56
CA PHE A 135 -17.32 -5.97 6.49
C PHE A 135 -16.53 -5.85 7.79
N ALA A 136 -16.53 -4.67 8.44
CA ALA A 136 -15.89 -4.51 9.75
C ALA A 136 -16.50 -5.43 10.81
N ARG A 137 -17.84 -5.55 10.84
CA ARG A 137 -18.55 -6.47 11.75
C ARG A 137 -18.19 -7.94 11.47
N GLU A 138 -18.06 -8.32 10.20
CA GLU A 138 -17.59 -9.65 9.80
C GLU A 138 -16.17 -9.92 10.29
N ILE A 139 -15.25 -8.95 10.10
CA ILE A 139 -13.85 -9.08 10.54
C ILE A 139 -13.76 -9.29 12.05
N VAL A 140 -14.49 -8.52 12.85
CA VAL A 140 -14.50 -8.70 14.32
C VAL A 140 -14.92 -10.12 14.69
N LYS A 141 -16.00 -10.63 14.13
CA LYS A 141 -16.45 -12.02 14.40
C LYS A 141 -15.37 -13.06 14.02
N ARG A 142 -14.65 -12.83 12.93
CA ARG A 142 -13.57 -13.74 12.51
C ARG A 142 -12.34 -13.61 13.43
N GLN A 143 -12.06 -12.42 13.92
CA GLN A 143 -10.99 -12.20 14.90
C GLN A 143 -11.28 -12.93 16.21
N ASP A 144 -12.50 -12.86 16.73
CA ASP A 144 -12.92 -13.58 17.95
C ASP A 144 -12.69 -15.11 17.83
N ILE A 145 -12.88 -15.68 16.63
CA ILE A 145 -12.60 -17.09 16.37
C ILE A 145 -11.11 -17.40 16.36
N LEU A 146 -10.30 -16.50 15.75
CA LEU A 146 -8.86 -16.67 15.57
C LEU A 146 -8.04 -16.31 16.82
N GLU A 147 -8.64 -15.64 17.80
CA GLU A 147 -7.99 -15.24 19.05
C GLU A 147 -7.41 -16.46 19.81
N LYS A 148 -8.09 -17.59 19.76
CA LYS A 148 -7.64 -18.84 20.39
C LYS A 148 -6.28 -19.33 19.88
N ASP A 149 -5.96 -19.00 18.64
CA ASP A 149 -4.73 -19.40 17.95
C ASP A 149 -3.71 -18.23 17.86
N ASN A 150 -4.03 -17.07 18.46
CA ASN A 150 -3.26 -15.82 18.35
C ASN A 150 -3.04 -15.38 16.90
N LEU A 151 -4.03 -15.59 16.04
CA LEU A 151 -4.00 -15.24 14.61
C LEU A 151 -4.87 -14.02 14.25
N GLU A 152 -5.62 -13.49 15.23
CA GLU A 152 -6.48 -12.32 15.06
C GLU A 152 -5.75 -11.09 14.49
N PRO A 153 -4.43 -10.83 14.78
CA PRO A 153 -3.76 -9.66 14.23
C PRO A 153 -3.67 -9.68 12.70
N LEU A 154 -3.73 -10.85 12.07
CA LEU A 154 -3.69 -10.98 10.61
C LEU A 154 -4.85 -10.25 9.92
N LEU A 155 -6.00 -10.17 10.58
CA LEU A 155 -7.21 -9.54 10.05
C LEU A 155 -7.34 -8.06 10.42
N SER A 156 -6.53 -7.56 11.35
CA SER A 156 -6.67 -6.20 11.93
C SER A 156 -6.65 -5.06 10.89
N ARG A 157 -6.05 -5.28 9.72
CA ARG A 157 -5.94 -4.30 8.63
C ARG A 157 -6.84 -4.61 7.42
N SER A 158 -7.70 -5.60 7.50
CA SER A 158 -8.50 -6.03 6.35
C SER A 158 -9.41 -4.92 5.83
N ARG A 159 -10.11 -4.20 6.72
CA ARG A 159 -10.93 -3.05 6.34
C ARG A 159 -10.10 -1.95 5.68
N GLU A 160 -8.94 -1.60 6.25
CA GLU A 160 -8.03 -0.60 5.68
C GLU A 160 -7.53 -1.01 4.28
N LYS A 161 -7.21 -2.29 4.09
CA LYS A 161 -6.82 -2.83 2.77
C LYS A 161 -7.95 -2.68 1.75
N ALA A 162 -9.19 -3.00 2.13
CA ALA A 162 -10.35 -2.84 1.25
C ALA A 162 -10.56 -1.36 0.87
N MET A 163 -10.49 -0.44 1.84
CA MET A 163 -10.61 1.00 1.57
C MET A 163 -9.52 1.51 0.63
N ARG A 164 -8.27 1.13 0.86
CA ARG A 164 -7.13 1.51 -0.01
C ARG A 164 -7.27 0.94 -1.41
N LEU A 165 -7.70 -0.31 -1.52
CA LEU A 165 -7.92 -0.96 -2.82
C LEU A 165 -9.07 -0.30 -3.57
N SER A 166 -10.17 0.05 -2.90
CA SER A 166 -11.27 0.79 -3.48
C SER A 166 -10.82 2.13 -4.06
N LEU A 167 -10.01 2.88 -3.30
CA LEU A 167 -9.44 4.15 -3.77
C LEU A 167 -8.57 3.94 -5.01
N LEU A 168 -7.65 2.96 -4.98
CA LEU A 168 -6.76 2.68 -6.12
C LEU A 168 -7.55 2.27 -7.37
N CYS A 169 -8.55 1.41 -7.22
CA CYS A 169 -9.38 0.96 -8.34
C CYS A 169 -10.24 2.10 -8.90
N THR A 170 -10.79 2.95 -8.04
CA THR A 170 -11.54 4.14 -8.47
C THR A 170 -10.66 5.06 -9.31
N LEU A 171 -9.47 5.41 -8.83
CA LEU A 171 -8.56 6.30 -9.53
C LEU A 171 -7.96 5.66 -10.80
N ALA A 172 -7.76 4.33 -10.80
CA ALA A 172 -7.31 3.61 -11.99
C ALA A 172 -8.37 3.61 -13.08
N SER A 173 -9.64 3.51 -12.73
CA SER A 173 -10.76 3.49 -13.67
C SER A 173 -11.18 4.90 -14.10
N SER A 174 -11.17 5.84 -13.18
CA SER A 174 -11.59 7.22 -13.39
C SER A 174 -10.74 8.16 -12.52
N PRO A 175 -9.63 8.69 -13.04
CA PRO A 175 -8.75 9.59 -12.29
C PRO A 175 -9.43 10.86 -11.76
N ASP A 176 -10.51 11.30 -12.42
CA ASP A 176 -11.29 12.48 -12.01
C ASP A 176 -12.50 12.14 -11.12
N ALA A 177 -12.59 10.91 -10.64
CA ALA A 177 -13.68 10.51 -9.75
C ALA A 177 -13.78 11.43 -8.53
N LYS A 178 -14.99 11.71 -8.12
CA LYS A 178 -15.29 12.56 -6.95
C LYS A 178 -15.67 11.74 -5.73
N LYS A 179 -16.09 10.48 -5.94
CA LYS A 179 -16.49 9.55 -4.88
C LYS A 179 -16.11 8.13 -5.24
N ILE A 180 -15.98 7.31 -4.22
CA ILE A 180 -15.78 5.86 -4.32
C ILE A 180 -17.16 5.21 -4.23
N THR A 181 -17.50 4.35 -5.21
CA THR A 181 -18.83 3.74 -5.35
C THR A 181 -18.93 2.37 -4.72
N GLY A 182 -20.17 1.97 -4.36
CA GLY A 182 -20.48 0.68 -3.77
C GLY A 182 -19.97 -0.51 -4.56
N ASP A 183 -20.10 -0.50 -5.89
CA ASP A 183 -19.63 -1.59 -6.76
C ASP A 183 -18.12 -1.83 -6.62
N ILE A 184 -17.33 -0.76 -6.65
CA ILE A 184 -15.86 -0.85 -6.50
C ILE A 184 -15.51 -1.31 -5.08
N THR A 185 -16.21 -0.77 -4.08
CA THR A 185 -16.01 -1.14 -2.68
C THR A 185 -16.33 -2.61 -2.43
N LYS A 186 -17.44 -3.10 -2.97
CA LYS A 186 -17.82 -4.51 -2.90
C LYS A 186 -16.75 -5.41 -3.51
N TRP A 187 -16.29 -5.08 -4.72
CA TRP A 187 -15.22 -5.82 -5.36
C TRP A 187 -13.95 -5.84 -4.50
N ALA A 188 -13.56 -4.71 -3.92
CA ALA A 188 -12.37 -4.61 -3.08
C ALA A 188 -12.50 -5.44 -1.79
N ILE A 189 -13.68 -5.46 -1.17
CA ILE A 189 -13.98 -6.30 -0.01
C ILE A 189 -13.86 -7.78 -0.38
N ASP A 190 -14.48 -8.19 -1.50
CA ASP A 190 -14.44 -9.58 -1.95
C ASP A 190 -13.01 -10.03 -2.30
N TYR A 191 -12.18 -9.13 -2.79
CA TYR A 191 -10.78 -9.41 -3.07
C TYR A 191 -9.92 -9.55 -1.79
N VAL A 192 -10.27 -8.86 -0.71
CA VAL A 192 -9.53 -8.91 0.57
C VAL A 192 -9.97 -10.10 1.45
N ARG A 193 -11.16 -10.66 1.27
CA ARG A 193 -11.69 -11.84 1.97
C ARG A 193 -10.84 -13.10 1.74
#